data_3ec2c70f36075fc9b1f20d71f529fd4a
#
_entry.id   3ec2c70f36075fc9b1f20d71f529fd4a
#
_cell.length_a   1.000
_cell.length_b   1.000
_cell.length_c   1.000
_cell.angle_alpha   90.00
_cell.angle_beta   90.00
_cell.angle_gamma   90.00
#
_symmetry.space_group_name_H-M   'P 1'
#
loop_
_entity.id
_entity.type
_entity.pdbx_description
1 polymer ?
#
loop_
_entity_poly.entity_id
_entity_poly.type
_entity_poly.pdbx_seq_one_letter_code
_entity_poly.pdbx_strand_id
1 'polypeptide(L)'
;MKDITEDNIMVSFAEVHKQLTAYGAPKLDAYVVDDGWPDTKAGFWSFNKKFPNKLTKVTALCNSMDSHFGLWLGPRGGYTRPDKIAKRMQRAGNGYLNKQAKDICVASSKYVEKLGDFLVDTTNEFDIDYWKLDGFCLAPCENSKHDHAVGGYENMYFVTDMWQKWIRLYERLRAANPKLWINITCYVNVSPWWLQWVNSLWVQNSGDIGFAKNIENQAQVDKEITYRDARYYDCLCKRALQIPLKNLYNHEPIYGNTAHVNYTDEEFEKYIYWCTVRGQALNELHLSVNMMNESKWTSLSEAMNWQKDNFHILKNAQFIGGNPEENNIYGYISWTPEGEGIIAMRNPNNEETSLTLTFNKLMGTPQSLKGAKCFNVYCKSMSETDETYDYNSKMDLTMKPFEVMIFKIAKER
;
A
#
# COMPACT_ATOMS: atom_id res chain seq x y z
N MET A 1 14.79 7.47 11.36
CA MET A 1 15.86 6.47 11.17
C MET A 1 16.86 6.35 12.32
N LYS A 2 17.06 7.32 13.20
CA LYS A 2 17.95 7.14 14.37
C LYS A 2 17.45 6.05 15.31
N ASP A 3 16.17 5.84 15.38
CA ASP A 3 15.51 4.95 16.34
C ASP A 3 15.20 3.54 15.79
N ILE A 4 15.56 3.26 14.54
CA ILE A 4 15.48 1.91 13.96
C ILE A 4 16.66 1.10 14.50
N THR A 5 16.40 0.34 15.56
CA THR A 5 17.33 -0.59 16.22
C THR A 5 16.62 -1.91 16.49
N GLU A 6 17.36 -3.01 16.62
CA GLU A 6 16.79 -4.33 16.96
C GLU A 6 15.87 -4.23 18.19
N ASP A 7 16.34 -3.60 19.29
CA ASP A 7 15.59 -3.51 20.54
C ASP A 7 14.31 -2.67 20.38
N ASN A 8 14.39 -1.49 19.75
CA ASN A 8 13.21 -0.64 19.57
C ASN A 8 12.15 -1.30 18.68
N ILE A 9 12.57 -2.02 17.64
CA ILE A 9 11.66 -2.78 16.77
C ILE A 9 10.96 -3.86 17.56
N MET A 10 11.71 -4.65 18.34
CA MET A 10 11.12 -5.71 19.16
C MET A 10 10.09 -5.17 20.16
N VAL A 11 10.40 -4.07 20.84
CA VAL A 11 9.45 -3.40 21.74
C VAL A 11 8.20 -2.93 21.01
N SER A 12 8.38 -2.27 19.85
CA SER A 12 7.26 -1.74 19.06
C SER A 12 6.35 -2.86 18.51
N PHE A 13 6.93 -3.93 17.96
CA PHE A 13 6.17 -5.07 17.44
C PHE A 13 5.38 -5.78 18.55
N ALA A 14 6.04 -6.04 19.69
CA ALA A 14 5.39 -6.68 20.83
C ALA A 14 4.24 -5.84 21.40
N GLU A 15 4.41 -4.51 21.47
CA GLU A 15 3.36 -3.63 22.00
C GLU A 15 2.18 -3.52 21.04
N VAL A 16 2.41 -3.39 19.71
CA VAL A 16 1.33 -3.41 18.71
C VAL A 16 0.57 -4.73 18.76
N HIS A 17 1.28 -5.87 18.81
CA HIS A 17 0.65 -7.18 18.93
C HIS A 17 -0.23 -7.30 20.17
N LYS A 18 0.30 -6.88 21.33
CA LYS A 18 -0.43 -6.88 22.61
C LYS A 18 -1.71 -6.05 22.53
N GLN A 19 -1.63 -4.84 21.97
CA GLN A 19 -2.79 -3.96 21.85
C GLN A 19 -3.84 -4.55 20.89
N LEU A 20 -3.45 -4.95 19.68
CA LEU A 20 -4.37 -5.57 18.73
C LEU A 20 -5.07 -6.80 19.33
N THR A 21 -4.33 -7.65 20.05
CA THR A 21 -4.89 -8.81 20.74
C THR A 21 -5.88 -8.42 21.83
N ALA A 22 -5.54 -7.40 22.64
CA ALA A 22 -6.39 -6.94 23.75
C ALA A 22 -7.75 -6.39 23.26
N TYR A 23 -7.78 -5.77 22.08
CA TYR A 23 -9.00 -5.25 21.47
C TYR A 23 -9.66 -6.21 20.48
N GLY A 24 -9.20 -7.46 20.39
CA GLY A 24 -9.82 -8.48 19.54
C GLY A 24 -9.65 -8.26 18.03
N ALA A 25 -8.62 -7.51 17.61
CA ALA A 25 -8.27 -7.37 16.22
C ALA A 25 -7.74 -8.70 15.64
N PRO A 26 -7.87 -8.93 14.32
CA PRO A 26 -7.18 -10.04 13.71
C PRO A 26 -5.66 -9.83 13.83
N LYS A 27 -4.91 -10.93 13.94
CA LYS A 27 -3.43 -10.84 13.92
C LYS A 27 -2.96 -10.22 12.61
N LEU A 28 -1.85 -9.50 12.66
CA LEU A 28 -1.19 -9.02 11.45
C LEU A 28 -0.58 -10.20 10.69
N ASP A 29 -0.69 -10.19 9.37
CA ASP A 29 -0.07 -11.21 8.53
C ASP A 29 1.47 -11.13 8.62
N ALA A 30 2.04 -9.91 8.65
CA ALA A 30 3.47 -9.70 8.75
C ALA A 30 3.83 -8.44 9.55
N TYR A 31 5.00 -8.48 10.19
CA TYR A 31 5.70 -7.32 10.72
C TYR A 31 6.89 -7.00 9.83
N VAL A 32 7.08 -5.74 9.46
CA VAL A 32 8.07 -5.33 8.47
C VAL A 32 9.07 -4.34 9.05
N VAL A 33 10.37 -4.63 8.91
CA VAL A 33 11.43 -3.68 9.23
C VAL A 33 11.71 -2.82 8.01
N ASP A 34 11.47 -1.52 8.13
CA ASP A 34 11.71 -0.52 7.10
C ASP A 34 13.17 -0.03 7.07
N ASP A 35 13.49 1.04 6.32
CA ASP A 35 14.85 1.60 6.15
C ASP A 35 15.48 1.95 7.50
N GLY A 36 16.77 1.62 7.66
CA GLY A 36 17.56 1.92 8.85
C GLY A 36 18.42 0.75 9.33
N TRP A 37 18.19 -0.47 8.82
CA TRP A 37 18.99 -1.65 9.12
C TRP A 37 20.29 -1.76 8.31
N PRO A 38 20.41 -1.23 7.04
CA PRO A 38 21.61 -1.44 6.24
C PRO A 38 22.82 -0.67 6.78
N ASP A 39 23.99 -1.28 6.67
CA ASP A 39 25.26 -0.57 6.87
C ASP A 39 25.61 0.24 5.62
N THR A 40 25.30 1.51 5.68
CA THR A 40 25.59 2.46 4.59
C THR A 40 27.09 2.71 4.36
N LYS A 41 27.97 2.16 5.21
CA LYS A 41 29.43 2.27 5.08
C LYS A 41 30.05 1.04 4.41
N ALA A 42 29.35 -0.07 4.35
CA ALA A 42 29.80 -1.29 3.68
C ALA A 42 29.93 -1.11 2.16
N GLY A 43 30.69 -1.98 1.55
CA GLY A 43 30.83 -2.04 0.08
C GLY A 43 29.69 -2.79 -0.63
N PHE A 44 28.78 -3.36 0.12
CA PHE A 44 27.54 -4.01 -0.33
C PHE A 44 26.53 -4.08 0.83
N TRP A 45 25.33 -4.56 0.57
CA TRP A 45 24.28 -4.73 1.57
C TRP A 45 24.73 -5.63 2.72
N SER A 46 24.60 -5.15 3.94
CA SER A 46 24.90 -5.85 5.19
C SER A 46 24.20 -5.15 6.35
N PHE A 47 24.09 -5.85 7.48
CA PHE A 47 23.49 -5.28 8.70
C PHE A 47 24.43 -4.33 9.42
N ASN A 48 23.91 -3.21 9.89
CA ASN A 48 24.67 -2.26 10.69
C ASN A 48 24.74 -2.70 12.18
N LYS A 49 25.58 -2.02 12.96
CA LYS A 49 25.80 -2.33 14.38
C LYS A 49 24.57 -2.23 15.29
N LYS A 50 23.46 -1.64 14.83
CA LYS A 50 22.20 -1.55 15.58
C LYS A 50 21.40 -2.88 15.49
N PHE A 51 21.83 -3.79 14.66
CA PHE A 51 21.31 -5.13 14.48
C PHE A 51 22.41 -6.18 14.79
N PRO A 52 22.84 -6.29 16.06
CA PRO A 52 23.97 -7.14 16.43
C PRO A 52 23.71 -8.63 16.20
N ASN A 53 22.43 -9.05 16.22
CA ASN A 53 21.99 -10.40 15.92
C ASN A 53 21.40 -10.52 14.50
N LYS A 54 21.71 -9.56 13.63
CA LYS A 54 21.07 -9.38 12.34
C LYS A 54 19.54 -9.32 12.52
N LEU A 55 18.77 -10.32 12.03
CA LEU A 55 17.30 -10.38 12.16
C LEU A 55 16.82 -11.52 13.07
N THR A 56 17.71 -12.36 13.57
CA THR A 56 17.34 -13.62 14.27
C THR A 56 16.36 -13.40 15.43
N LYS A 57 16.55 -12.37 16.26
CA LYS A 57 15.65 -12.09 17.38
C LYS A 57 14.31 -11.53 16.92
N VAL A 58 14.32 -10.67 15.88
CA VAL A 58 13.11 -10.04 15.35
C VAL A 58 12.22 -11.08 14.69
N THR A 59 12.81 -11.98 13.88
CA THR A 59 12.06 -13.08 13.25
C THR A 59 11.52 -14.08 14.28
N ALA A 60 12.30 -14.42 15.30
CA ALA A 60 11.83 -15.27 16.40
C ALA A 60 10.64 -14.64 17.15
N LEU A 61 10.65 -13.31 17.35
CA LEU A 61 9.51 -12.59 17.92
C LEU A 61 8.28 -12.67 17.02
N CYS A 62 8.40 -12.42 15.72
CA CYS A 62 7.30 -12.50 14.78
C CYS A 62 6.67 -13.89 14.77
N ASN A 63 7.50 -14.94 14.74
CA ASN A 63 7.06 -16.34 14.82
C ASN A 63 6.31 -16.63 16.12
N SER A 64 6.76 -16.08 17.27
CA SER A 64 6.06 -16.25 18.55
C SER A 64 4.68 -15.58 18.60
N MET A 65 4.45 -14.61 17.72
CA MET A 65 3.17 -13.92 17.53
C MET A 65 2.32 -14.55 16.42
N ASP A 66 2.75 -15.69 15.88
CA ASP A 66 2.10 -16.39 14.75
C ASP A 66 1.91 -15.44 13.54
N SER A 67 2.92 -14.61 13.26
CA SER A 67 2.97 -13.66 12.17
C SER A 67 4.26 -13.82 11.36
N HIS A 68 4.20 -13.50 10.10
CA HIS A 68 5.35 -13.52 9.20
C HIS A 68 6.28 -12.34 9.43
N PHE A 69 7.46 -12.41 8.84
CA PHE A 69 8.44 -11.34 8.88
C PHE A 69 8.72 -10.78 7.48
N GLY A 70 8.82 -9.45 7.40
CA GLY A 70 9.15 -8.73 6.18
C GLY A 70 10.31 -7.77 6.34
N LEU A 71 10.97 -7.47 5.23
CA LEU A 71 12.11 -6.57 5.20
C LEU A 71 12.02 -5.59 4.03
N TRP A 72 12.29 -4.33 4.30
CA TRP A 72 12.47 -3.30 3.29
C TRP A 72 13.90 -3.32 2.74
N LEU A 73 14.05 -3.03 1.45
CA LEU A 73 15.32 -2.72 0.83
C LEU A 73 15.12 -1.70 -0.29
N GLY A 74 15.93 -0.63 -0.28
CA GLY A 74 15.95 0.35 -1.37
C GLY A 74 17.05 0.05 -2.39
N PRO A 75 16.80 -0.67 -3.48
CA PRO A 75 17.81 -1.18 -4.40
C PRO A 75 18.76 -0.11 -4.97
N ARG A 76 18.31 1.14 -4.99
CA ARG A 76 19.08 2.28 -5.47
C ARG A 76 20.05 2.88 -4.43
N GLY A 77 20.07 2.32 -3.21
CA GLY A 77 20.90 2.78 -2.10
C GLY A 77 20.13 3.44 -0.96
N GLY A 78 18.78 3.29 -0.94
CA GLY A 78 17.92 3.90 0.06
C GLY A 78 17.85 5.43 -0.06
N TYR A 79 17.37 6.08 1.00
CA TYR A 79 17.12 7.52 1.02
C TYR A 79 18.27 8.33 1.66
N THR A 80 19.18 7.67 2.39
CA THR A 80 20.28 8.34 3.10
C THR A 80 21.57 8.30 2.28
N ARG A 81 21.83 9.33 1.48
CA ARG A 81 23.06 9.49 0.70
C ARG A 81 23.33 8.34 -0.28
N PRO A 82 22.38 7.99 -1.18
CA PRO A 82 22.56 6.89 -2.14
C PRO A 82 23.80 7.07 -3.02
N ASP A 83 24.18 8.31 -3.33
CA ASP A 83 25.42 8.63 -4.05
C ASP A 83 26.67 8.11 -3.37
N LYS A 84 26.76 8.22 -2.04
CA LYS A 84 27.90 7.73 -1.28
C LYS A 84 27.92 6.21 -1.20
N ILE A 85 26.76 5.61 -1.05
CA ILE A 85 26.61 4.14 -1.03
C ILE A 85 27.04 3.58 -2.38
N ALA A 86 26.54 4.13 -3.49
CA ALA A 86 26.92 3.72 -4.84
C ALA A 86 28.42 3.84 -5.11
N LYS A 87 29.06 4.94 -4.66
CA LYS A 87 30.53 5.11 -4.76
C LYS A 87 31.30 4.04 -3.99
N ARG A 88 30.81 3.63 -2.82
CA ARG A 88 31.44 2.56 -2.03
C ARG A 88 31.29 1.22 -2.70
N MET A 89 30.09 0.88 -3.18
CA MET A 89 29.83 -0.34 -3.94
C MET A 89 30.72 -0.42 -5.19
N GLN A 90 30.85 0.71 -5.92
CA GLN A 90 31.74 0.76 -7.09
C GLN A 90 33.22 0.51 -6.72
N ARG A 91 33.73 1.13 -5.64
CA ARG A 91 35.09 0.89 -5.17
C ARG A 91 35.31 -0.57 -4.74
N ALA A 92 34.30 -1.19 -4.17
CA ALA A 92 34.33 -2.59 -3.78
C ALA A 92 34.09 -3.58 -4.95
N GLY A 93 33.89 -3.08 -6.16
CA GLY A 93 33.60 -3.91 -7.34
C GLY A 93 32.23 -4.54 -7.40
N ASN A 94 31.27 -4.07 -6.60
CA ASN A 94 29.94 -4.68 -6.43
C ASN A 94 28.80 -3.99 -7.20
N GLY A 95 29.12 -3.01 -8.03
CA GLY A 95 28.14 -2.25 -8.82
C GLY A 95 28.76 -0.96 -9.33
N TYR A 96 27.93 -0.06 -9.84
CA TYR A 96 28.36 1.21 -10.40
C TYR A 96 27.53 2.37 -9.87
N LEU A 97 28.12 3.56 -9.84
CA LEU A 97 27.38 4.81 -9.61
C LEU A 97 26.70 5.27 -10.90
N ASN A 98 25.39 5.35 -10.88
CA ASN A 98 24.65 6.13 -11.90
C ASN A 98 24.83 7.62 -11.58
N LYS A 99 25.60 8.33 -12.39
CA LYS A 99 25.91 9.74 -12.16
C LYS A 99 24.71 10.67 -12.35
N GLN A 100 23.79 10.31 -13.23
CA GLN A 100 22.57 11.11 -13.50
C GLN A 100 21.60 11.02 -12.33
N ALA A 101 21.28 9.81 -11.89
CA ALA A 101 20.38 9.57 -10.77
C ALA A 101 21.04 9.83 -9.41
N LYS A 102 22.39 9.89 -9.34
CA LYS A 102 23.19 10.01 -8.11
C LYS A 102 22.94 8.86 -7.13
N ASP A 103 22.80 7.65 -7.65
CA ASP A 103 22.48 6.43 -6.89
C ASP A 103 23.17 5.19 -7.49
N ILE A 104 22.79 3.98 -7.03
CA ILE A 104 23.28 2.73 -7.58
C ILE A 104 22.69 2.50 -8.96
N CYS A 105 23.52 2.09 -9.93
CA CYS A 105 23.07 1.70 -11.25
C CYS A 105 22.31 0.38 -11.20
N VAL A 106 21.00 0.44 -11.16
CA VAL A 106 20.10 -0.74 -11.08
C VAL A 106 19.96 -1.50 -12.41
N ALA A 107 20.57 -1.04 -13.48
CA ALA A 107 20.70 -1.77 -14.74
C ALA A 107 21.95 -2.65 -14.81
N SER A 108 22.91 -2.49 -13.88
CA SER A 108 24.15 -3.26 -13.84
C SER A 108 23.90 -4.74 -13.57
N SER A 109 24.36 -5.61 -14.47
CA SER A 109 24.26 -7.08 -14.31
C SER A 109 24.92 -7.55 -13.02
N LYS A 110 26.17 -7.12 -12.81
CA LYS A 110 26.92 -7.43 -11.59
C LYS A 110 26.18 -7.09 -10.31
N TYR A 111 25.56 -5.90 -10.28
CA TYR A 111 24.82 -5.45 -9.10
C TYR A 111 23.55 -6.28 -8.89
N VAL A 112 22.72 -6.44 -9.94
CA VAL A 112 21.44 -7.13 -9.84
C VAL A 112 21.61 -8.62 -9.52
N GLU A 113 22.61 -9.27 -10.10
CA GLU A 113 22.95 -10.67 -9.78
C GLU A 113 23.33 -10.82 -8.32
N LYS A 114 24.28 -10.01 -7.84
CA LYS A 114 24.72 -10.05 -6.44
C LYS A 114 23.62 -9.65 -5.47
N LEU A 115 22.74 -8.72 -5.85
CA LEU A 115 21.57 -8.38 -5.07
C LEU A 115 20.60 -9.56 -4.98
N GLY A 116 20.40 -10.27 -6.09
CA GLY A 116 19.59 -11.48 -6.11
C GLY A 116 20.11 -12.57 -5.17
N ASP A 117 21.45 -12.80 -5.15
CA ASP A 117 22.06 -13.73 -4.21
C ASP A 117 21.80 -13.28 -2.75
N PHE A 118 22.06 -12.02 -2.44
CA PHE A 118 21.81 -11.47 -1.11
C PHE A 118 20.36 -11.60 -0.66
N LEU A 119 19.40 -11.30 -1.53
CA LEU A 119 17.98 -11.38 -1.20
C LEU A 119 17.53 -12.83 -0.99
N VAL A 120 18.00 -13.77 -1.83
CA VAL A 120 17.69 -15.20 -1.69
C VAL A 120 18.30 -15.76 -0.40
N ASP A 121 19.59 -15.48 -0.15
CA ASP A 121 20.27 -15.94 1.05
C ASP A 121 19.61 -15.39 2.32
N THR A 122 19.25 -14.10 2.31
CA THR A 122 18.58 -13.44 3.45
C THR A 122 17.17 -13.99 3.64
N THR A 123 16.44 -14.28 2.56
CA THR A 123 15.12 -14.94 2.63
C THR A 123 15.22 -16.29 3.31
N ASN A 124 16.20 -17.10 2.93
CA ASN A 124 16.40 -18.44 3.51
C ASN A 124 16.95 -18.40 4.95
N GLU A 125 17.89 -17.46 5.24
CA GLU A 125 18.51 -17.35 6.58
C GLU A 125 17.52 -16.91 7.65
N PHE A 126 16.56 -16.02 7.27
CA PHE A 126 15.66 -15.37 8.23
C PHE A 126 14.17 -15.66 8.00
N ASP A 127 13.84 -16.61 7.15
CA ASP A 127 12.46 -16.99 6.82
C ASP A 127 11.60 -15.77 6.45
N ILE A 128 12.07 -14.99 5.46
CA ILE A 128 11.39 -13.77 5.03
C ILE A 128 10.23 -14.13 4.11
N ASP A 129 9.02 -13.68 4.46
CA ASP A 129 7.80 -13.87 3.68
C ASP A 129 7.30 -12.60 2.97
N TYR A 130 7.95 -11.46 3.21
CA TYR A 130 7.60 -10.19 2.58
C TYR A 130 8.83 -9.35 2.26
N TRP A 131 9.01 -8.99 1.00
CA TRP A 131 9.99 -8.01 0.56
C TRP A 131 9.32 -6.73 0.09
N LYS A 132 9.70 -5.59 0.70
CA LYS A 132 9.38 -4.25 0.22
C LYS A 132 10.59 -3.70 -0.53
N LEU A 133 10.57 -3.82 -1.87
CA LEU A 133 11.66 -3.39 -2.75
C LEU A 133 11.37 -1.99 -3.29
N ASP A 134 11.97 -0.98 -2.65
CA ASP A 134 11.64 0.41 -2.86
C ASP A 134 12.57 1.07 -3.87
N GLY A 135 12.07 1.25 -5.09
CA GLY A 135 12.70 2.02 -6.15
C GLY A 135 13.80 1.30 -6.93
N PHE A 136 13.42 0.53 -7.96
CA PHE A 136 14.41 -0.10 -8.83
C PHE A 136 14.51 0.54 -10.24
N CYS A 137 13.50 1.25 -10.72
CA CYS A 137 13.51 1.92 -12.02
C CYS A 137 13.36 3.42 -11.83
N LEU A 138 14.43 4.20 -11.81
CA LEU A 138 14.27 5.64 -11.67
C LEU A 138 14.80 6.42 -12.87
N ALA A 139 16.07 6.32 -13.15
CA ALA A 139 16.70 7.09 -14.20
C ALA A 139 17.53 6.17 -15.08
N PRO A 140 17.53 6.43 -16.40
CA PRO A 140 18.39 5.70 -17.30
C PRO A 140 19.87 5.93 -16.94
N CYS A 141 20.71 4.97 -17.27
CA CYS A 141 22.15 5.11 -17.16
C CYS A 141 22.76 5.10 -18.56
N GLU A 142 23.39 6.21 -18.95
CA GLU A 142 24.00 6.37 -20.28
C GLU A 142 25.49 6.07 -20.28
N ASN A 143 26.03 5.51 -19.20
CA ASN A 143 27.44 5.25 -19.09
C ASN A 143 27.82 3.95 -19.82
N SER A 144 28.51 4.09 -20.97
CA SER A 144 28.96 2.97 -21.80
C SER A 144 30.05 2.10 -21.16
N LYS A 145 30.59 2.49 -20.02
CA LYS A 145 31.59 1.69 -19.26
C LYS A 145 30.92 0.76 -18.24
N HIS A 146 29.61 0.82 -18.09
CA HIS A 146 28.88 -0.10 -17.24
C HIS A 146 28.51 -1.38 -18.01
N ASP A 147 28.18 -2.42 -17.26
CA ASP A 147 27.90 -3.77 -17.77
C ASP A 147 26.41 -3.97 -18.17
N HIS A 148 25.84 -3.00 -18.88
CA HIS A 148 24.45 -3.03 -19.37
C HIS A 148 24.35 -2.34 -20.72
N ALA A 149 23.23 -2.55 -21.41
CA ALA A 149 22.91 -1.80 -22.61
C ALA A 149 22.87 -0.28 -22.32
N VAL A 150 23.29 0.52 -23.31
CA VAL A 150 23.35 1.98 -23.15
C VAL A 150 22.10 2.62 -23.72
N GLY A 151 21.56 3.62 -23.04
CA GLY A 151 20.46 4.43 -23.55
C GLY A 151 19.57 5.03 -22.46
N GLY A 152 18.69 5.94 -22.88
CA GLY A 152 17.69 6.58 -22.04
C GLY A 152 16.37 5.81 -21.95
N TYR A 153 15.34 6.45 -21.39
CA TYR A 153 13.99 5.86 -21.28
C TYR A 153 13.35 5.53 -22.63
N GLU A 154 13.70 6.24 -23.67
CA GLU A 154 13.21 5.97 -25.03
C GLU A 154 13.98 4.83 -25.70
N ASN A 155 15.06 4.36 -25.10
CA ASN A 155 15.84 3.25 -25.62
C ASN A 155 15.31 1.91 -25.13
N MET A 156 14.58 1.22 -25.99
CA MET A 156 13.95 -0.05 -25.65
C MET A 156 14.97 -1.14 -25.26
N TYR A 157 16.18 -1.14 -25.81
CA TYR A 157 17.21 -2.11 -25.44
C TYR A 157 17.66 -1.92 -23.99
N PHE A 158 17.90 -0.68 -23.56
CA PHE A 158 18.25 -0.40 -22.17
C PHE A 158 17.15 -0.82 -21.21
N VAL A 159 15.91 -0.39 -21.47
CA VAL A 159 14.76 -0.66 -20.61
C VAL A 159 14.48 -2.16 -20.54
N THR A 160 14.49 -2.84 -21.69
CA THR A 160 14.23 -4.28 -21.76
C THR A 160 15.33 -5.10 -21.05
N ASP A 161 16.61 -4.76 -21.28
CA ASP A 161 17.75 -5.42 -20.60
C ASP A 161 17.66 -5.28 -19.09
N MET A 162 17.38 -4.07 -18.60
CA MET A 162 17.19 -3.83 -17.18
C MET A 162 16.01 -4.63 -16.62
N TRP A 163 14.84 -4.58 -17.24
CA TRP A 163 13.65 -5.29 -16.78
C TRP A 163 13.84 -6.80 -16.76
N GLN A 164 14.48 -7.38 -17.77
CA GLN A 164 14.77 -8.81 -17.80
C GLN A 164 15.66 -9.27 -16.63
N LYS A 165 16.61 -8.44 -16.21
CA LYS A 165 17.45 -8.75 -15.03
C LYS A 165 16.63 -8.75 -13.75
N TRP A 166 15.75 -7.77 -13.59
CA TRP A 166 14.86 -7.67 -12.41
C TRP A 166 13.80 -8.77 -12.41
N ILE A 167 13.25 -9.15 -13.55
CA ILE A 167 12.33 -10.30 -13.67
C ILE A 167 13.03 -11.56 -13.18
N ARG A 168 14.24 -11.86 -13.68
CA ARG A 168 15.02 -13.02 -13.22
C ARG A 168 15.29 -13.00 -11.72
N LEU A 169 15.53 -11.83 -11.15
CA LEU A 169 15.66 -11.66 -9.70
C LEU A 169 14.38 -12.05 -8.96
N TYR A 170 13.22 -11.58 -9.43
CA TYR A 170 11.93 -11.93 -8.83
C TYR A 170 11.60 -13.42 -8.98
N GLU A 171 11.90 -14.02 -10.11
CA GLU A 171 11.76 -15.46 -10.34
C GLU A 171 12.61 -16.26 -9.36
N ARG A 172 13.86 -15.85 -9.12
CA ARG A 172 14.74 -16.48 -8.12
C ARG A 172 14.17 -16.38 -6.70
N LEU A 173 13.66 -15.20 -6.31
CA LEU A 173 12.99 -15.01 -5.03
C LEU A 173 11.77 -15.91 -4.89
N ARG A 174 10.94 -15.98 -5.94
CA ARG A 174 9.77 -16.85 -5.97
C ARG A 174 10.12 -18.34 -5.94
N ALA A 175 11.23 -18.72 -6.51
CA ALA A 175 11.75 -20.10 -6.43
C ALA A 175 12.26 -20.44 -5.01
N ALA A 176 12.87 -19.47 -4.31
CA ALA A 176 13.32 -19.63 -2.93
C ALA A 176 12.15 -19.75 -1.96
N ASN A 177 11.13 -18.89 -2.11
CA ASN A 177 9.89 -18.93 -1.31
C ASN A 177 8.68 -18.69 -2.23
N PRO A 178 7.92 -19.74 -2.63
CA PRO A 178 6.74 -19.60 -3.48
C PRO A 178 5.61 -18.76 -2.87
N LYS A 179 5.55 -18.61 -1.54
CA LYS A 179 4.54 -17.83 -0.83
C LYS A 179 4.96 -16.38 -0.58
N LEU A 180 6.20 -16.03 -0.92
CA LEU A 180 6.77 -14.71 -0.68
C LEU A 180 5.88 -13.60 -1.27
N TRP A 181 5.53 -12.61 -0.46
CA TRP A 181 4.93 -11.39 -0.94
C TRP A 181 6.02 -10.43 -1.42
N ILE A 182 5.99 -10.07 -2.68
CA ILE A 182 6.91 -9.11 -3.28
C ILE A 182 6.15 -7.82 -3.58
N ASN A 183 6.57 -6.77 -2.92
CA ASN A 183 6.03 -5.43 -3.07
C ASN A 183 7.08 -4.53 -3.72
N ILE A 184 6.72 -3.81 -4.79
CA ILE A 184 7.66 -2.97 -5.50
C ILE A 184 7.18 -1.53 -5.64
N THR A 185 8.11 -0.61 -5.53
CA THR A 185 7.97 0.76 -5.98
C THR A 185 8.71 0.92 -7.30
N CYS A 186 7.97 1.15 -8.36
CA CYS A 186 8.51 1.36 -9.69
C CYS A 186 8.35 2.83 -10.05
N TYR A 187 9.43 3.57 -10.20
CA TYR A 187 9.38 5.01 -10.51
C TYR A 187 9.16 5.33 -11.99
N VAL A 188 9.04 4.34 -12.85
CA VAL A 188 8.46 4.46 -14.16
C VAL A 188 6.95 4.20 -14.08
N ASN A 189 6.21 4.44 -15.15
CA ASN A 189 4.76 4.20 -15.16
C ASN A 189 4.43 2.81 -14.63
N VAL A 190 3.60 2.77 -13.60
CA VAL A 190 3.09 1.54 -13.04
C VAL A 190 2.31 0.77 -14.12
N SER A 191 2.51 -0.53 -14.20
CA SER A 191 1.90 -1.37 -15.22
C SER A 191 1.39 -2.69 -14.62
N PRO A 192 0.19 -3.16 -14.98
CA PRO A 192 -0.30 -4.45 -14.56
C PRO A 192 0.58 -5.62 -15.02
N TRP A 193 1.44 -5.41 -16.01
CA TRP A 193 2.40 -6.38 -16.51
C TRP A 193 3.33 -6.92 -15.41
N TRP A 194 3.73 -6.07 -14.43
CA TRP A 194 4.55 -6.47 -13.29
C TRP A 194 3.88 -7.49 -12.37
N LEU A 195 2.54 -7.55 -12.37
CA LEU A 195 1.78 -8.50 -11.53
C LEU A 195 1.98 -9.97 -11.92
N GLN A 196 2.70 -10.25 -12.99
CA GLN A 196 3.14 -11.60 -13.32
C GLN A 196 4.23 -12.13 -12.37
N TRP A 197 4.99 -11.24 -11.72
CA TRP A 197 6.13 -11.58 -10.86
C TRP A 197 6.01 -11.05 -9.43
N VAL A 198 5.27 -9.96 -9.24
CA VAL A 198 5.12 -9.30 -7.94
C VAL A 198 3.66 -9.24 -7.49
N ASN A 199 3.42 -8.99 -6.21
CA ASN A 199 2.07 -9.02 -5.63
C ASN A 199 1.41 -7.65 -5.59
N SER A 200 2.19 -6.59 -5.34
CA SER A 200 1.66 -5.23 -5.20
C SER A 200 2.59 -4.17 -5.74
N LEU A 201 1.98 -3.07 -6.17
CA LEU A 201 2.62 -1.93 -6.82
C LEU A 201 2.26 -0.65 -6.08
N TRP A 202 3.23 0.23 -5.87
CA TRP A 202 2.99 1.55 -5.30
C TRP A 202 2.12 2.41 -6.21
N VAL A 203 1.12 3.08 -5.63
CA VAL A 203 0.34 4.10 -6.34
C VAL A 203 1.25 5.30 -6.67
N GLN A 204 1.51 5.50 -7.95
CA GLN A 204 2.46 6.50 -8.41
C GLN A 204 1.96 7.95 -8.25
N ASN A 205 2.91 8.89 -8.30
CA ASN A 205 2.67 10.33 -8.10
C ASN A 205 2.04 10.63 -6.74
N SER A 206 2.36 9.82 -5.75
CA SER A 206 1.87 9.93 -4.39
C SER A 206 3.05 9.98 -3.42
N GLY A 207 3.06 10.92 -2.50
CA GLY A 207 3.95 10.88 -1.33
C GLY A 207 3.48 9.86 -0.30
N ASP A 208 4.30 9.62 0.72
CA ASP A 208 3.96 8.74 1.84
C ASP A 208 2.70 9.24 2.55
N ILE A 209 2.64 10.53 2.77
CA ILE A 209 1.46 11.28 3.23
C ILE A 209 1.28 12.52 2.36
N GLY A 210 0.07 13.05 2.28
CA GLY A 210 -0.21 14.28 1.58
C GLY A 210 -1.58 14.86 1.96
N PHE A 211 -1.76 16.14 1.68
CA PHE A 211 -2.96 16.89 2.04
C PHE A 211 -3.46 17.68 0.84
N ALA A 212 -4.70 17.46 0.45
CA ALA A 212 -5.36 18.24 -0.57
C ALA A 212 -5.51 19.71 -0.16
N LYS A 213 -5.55 20.61 -1.14
CA LYS A 213 -5.67 22.06 -0.95
C LYS A 213 -6.89 22.66 -1.64
N ASN A 214 -7.80 21.82 -2.08
CA ASN A 214 -8.99 22.19 -2.83
C ASN A 214 -10.00 23.00 -1.98
N ILE A 215 -10.05 22.78 -0.65
CA ILE A 215 -10.92 23.49 0.28
C ILE A 215 -10.09 23.99 1.48
N GLU A 216 -10.19 25.27 1.80
CA GLU A 216 -9.27 25.95 2.72
C GLU A 216 -9.42 25.47 4.18
N ASN A 217 -10.65 25.42 4.69
CA ASN A 217 -10.95 25.10 6.09
C ASN A 217 -11.38 23.65 6.33
N GLN A 218 -10.94 22.74 5.49
CA GLN A 218 -11.20 21.31 5.59
C GLN A 218 -10.40 20.70 6.75
N ALA A 219 -10.99 19.72 7.46
CA ALA A 219 -10.28 18.95 8.47
C ALA A 219 -9.06 18.21 7.90
N GLN A 220 -8.03 17.99 8.71
CA GLN A 220 -6.80 17.38 8.26
C GLN A 220 -7.03 15.97 7.68
N VAL A 221 -7.89 15.19 8.33
CA VAL A 221 -8.28 13.84 7.85
C VAL A 221 -8.92 13.88 6.48
N ASP A 222 -9.78 14.87 6.23
CA ASP A 222 -10.45 15.00 4.94
C ASP A 222 -9.50 15.46 3.83
N LYS A 223 -8.51 16.29 4.17
CA LYS A 223 -7.43 16.67 3.24
C LYS A 223 -6.58 15.46 2.86
N GLU A 224 -6.27 14.59 3.81
CA GLU A 224 -5.48 13.37 3.56
C GLU A 224 -6.25 12.39 2.69
N ILE A 225 -7.48 12.06 3.05
CA ILE A 225 -8.35 11.16 2.26
C ILE A 225 -8.50 11.71 0.83
N THR A 226 -8.82 13.00 0.66
CA THR A 226 -8.99 13.63 -0.65
C THR A 226 -7.70 13.54 -1.47
N TYR A 227 -6.54 13.85 -0.88
CA TYR A 227 -5.25 13.74 -1.56
C TYR A 227 -4.99 12.32 -2.06
N ARG A 228 -5.15 11.34 -1.19
CA ARG A 228 -4.87 9.94 -1.53
C ARG A 228 -5.79 9.43 -2.62
N ASP A 229 -7.07 9.68 -2.51
CA ASP A 229 -8.05 9.20 -3.49
C ASP A 229 -7.93 9.91 -4.84
N ALA A 230 -7.45 11.15 -4.85
CA ALA A 230 -7.09 11.83 -6.11
C ALA A 230 -5.91 11.15 -6.82
N ARG A 231 -4.98 10.51 -6.08
CA ARG A 231 -3.91 9.71 -6.70
C ARG A 231 -4.44 8.43 -7.31
N TYR A 232 -5.43 7.78 -6.64
CA TYR A 232 -6.13 6.64 -7.23
C TYR A 232 -6.95 7.04 -8.46
N TYR A 233 -7.65 8.17 -8.41
CA TYR A 233 -8.36 8.73 -9.57
C TYR A 233 -7.41 8.99 -10.74
N ASP A 234 -6.27 9.64 -10.51
CA ASP A 234 -5.26 9.89 -11.55
C ASP A 234 -4.77 8.57 -12.18
N CYS A 235 -4.51 7.56 -11.35
CA CYS A 235 -4.02 6.26 -11.80
C CYS A 235 -5.08 5.49 -12.60
N LEU A 236 -6.27 5.35 -12.05
CA LEU A 236 -7.29 4.41 -12.54
C LEU A 236 -8.24 5.03 -13.57
N CYS A 237 -8.59 6.31 -13.40
CA CYS A 237 -9.57 6.99 -14.24
C CYS A 237 -8.90 7.88 -15.28
N LYS A 238 -8.04 8.81 -14.86
CA LYS A 238 -7.43 9.79 -15.78
C LYS A 238 -6.41 9.13 -16.72
N ARG A 239 -5.52 8.28 -16.20
CA ARG A 239 -4.55 7.52 -17.00
C ARG A 239 -5.07 6.17 -17.45
N ALA A 240 -6.22 5.76 -16.95
CA ALA A 240 -6.91 4.51 -17.30
C ALA A 240 -6.01 3.27 -17.20
N LEU A 241 -5.13 3.21 -16.19
CA LEU A 241 -4.29 2.06 -15.96
C LEU A 241 -5.14 0.90 -15.42
N GLN A 242 -5.15 -0.20 -16.13
CA GLN A 242 -5.97 -1.37 -15.80
C GLN A 242 -5.32 -2.24 -14.72
N ILE A 243 -5.08 -1.66 -13.56
CA ILE A 243 -4.51 -2.36 -12.40
C ILE A 243 -5.63 -2.59 -11.38
N PRO A 244 -5.85 -3.83 -10.93
CA PRO A 244 -6.81 -4.07 -9.86
C PRO A 244 -6.41 -3.32 -8.58
N LEU A 245 -7.36 -2.64 -7.93
CA LEU A 245 -7.13 -1.90 -6.69
C LEU A 245 -6.46 -2.76 -5.60
N LYS A 246 -6.83 -4.02 -5.50
CA LYS A 246 -6.22 -4.96 -4.55
C LYS A 246 -4.71 -5.12 -4.69
N ASN A 247 -4.15 -4.83 -5.86
CA ASN A 247 -2.72 -4.92 -6.16
C ASN A 247 -2.00 -3.56 -6.13
N LEU A 248 -2.73 -2.45 -5.90
CA LEU A 248 -2.14 -1.16 -5.58
C LEU A 248 -2.00 -1.00 -4.07
N TYR A 249 -0.93 -0.36 -3.63
CA TYR A 249 -0.75 -0.05 -2.22
C TYR A 249 -0.21 1.37 -2.00
N ASN A 250 -0.36 1.83 -0.79
CA ASN A 250 0.20 3.05 -0.24
C ASN A 250 0.49 2.84 1.26
N HIS A 251 0.99 3.85 1.96
CA HIS A 251 1.28 3.77 3.39
C HIS A 251 0.06 4.03 4.28
N GLU A 252 -1.13 3.63 3.88
CA GLU A 252 -2.33 3.81 4.69
C GLU A 252 -2.87 2.49 5.25
N PRO A 253 -3.44 2.58 6.48
CA PRO A 253 -3.61 3.78 7.30
C PRO A 253 -2.30 4.26 7.94
N ILE A 254 -2.10 5.59 7.92
CA ILE A 254 -0.96 6.25 8.55
C ILE A 254 -1.44 7.17 9.68
N TYR A 255 -1.12 6.81 10.93
CA TYR A 255 -1.43 7.59 12.12
C TYR A 255 -0.26 7.52 13.10
N GLY A 256 0.77 8.30 12.83
CA GLY A 256 2.04 8.24 13.53
C GLY A 256 2.68 9.60 13.73
N ASN A 257 3.59 9.67 14.69
CA ASN A 257 4.30 10.90 15.06
C ASN A 257 4.99 11.59 13.86
N THR A 258 5.47 10.82 12.89
CA THR A 258 6.15 11.34 11.70
C THR A 258 5.20 11.89 10.64
N ALA A 259 3.94 11.54 10.70
CA ALA A 259 2.92 12.04 9.78
C ALA A 259 2.40 13.43 10.16
N HIS A 260 2.68 13.88 11.39
CA HIS A 260 2.20 15.17 11.93
C HIS A 260 0.68 15.33 11.85
N VAL A 261 -0.05 14.24 12.04
CA VAL A 261 -1.52 14.21 12.09
C VAL A 261 -1.99 14.10 13.53
N ASN A 262 -3.17 14.67 13.81
CA ASN A 262 -3.84 14.52 15.10
C ASN A 262 -5.35 14.51 14.86
N TYR A 263 -5.92 13.32 14.82
CA TYR A 263 -7.34 13.09 14.56
C TYR A 263 -8.11 12.92 15.87
N THR A 264 -9.32 13.48 15.95
CA THR A 264 -10.29 13.09 16.97
C THR A 264 -10.61 11.59 16.84
N ASP A 265 -11.29 11.02 17.81
CA ASP A 265 -11.67 9.61 17.74
C ASP A 265 -12.63 9.34 16.57
N GLU A 266 -13.56 10.26 16.34
CA GLU A 266 -14.50 10.19 15.22
C GLU A 266 -13.83 10.36 13.85
N GLU A 267 -12.86 11.26 13.74
CA GLU A 267 -12.05 11.42 12.52
C GLU A 267 -11.21 10.19 12.23
N PHE A 268 -10.62 9.59 13.28
CA PHE A 268 -9.84 8.36 13.15
C PHE A 268 -10.72 7.18 12.72
N GLU A 269 -11.90 7.00 13.32
CA GLU A 269 -12.87 5.99 12.93
C GLU A 269 -13.25 6.13 11.44
N LYS A 270 -13.65 7.33 11.02
CA LYS A 270 -13.94 7.63 9.61
C LYS A 270 -12.79 7.24 8.68
N TYR A 271 -11.57 7.63 9.05
CA TYR A 271 -10.37 7.35 8.27
C TYR A 271 -10.09 5.85 8.12
N ILE A 272 -10.15 5.10 9.21
CA ILE A 272 -9.87 3.67 9.21
C ILE A 272 -10.89 2.92 8.37
N TYR A 273 -12.20 3.16 8.55
CA TYR A 273 -13.22 2.53 7.73
C TYR A 273 -13.07 2.88 6.25
N TRP A 274 -12.73 4.14 5.94
CA TRP A 274 -12.50 4.54 4.55
C TRP A 274 -11.28 3.85 3.91
N CYS A 275 -10.23 3.62 4.65
CA CYS A 275 -9.07 2.86 4.13
C CYS A 275 -9.45 1.43 3.72
N THR A 276 -10.39 0.78 4.43
CA THR A 276 -10.76 -0.62 4.15
C THR A 276 -11.50 -0.79 2.83
N VAL A 277 -12.32 0.20 2.42
CA VAL A 277 -13.20 0.07 1.23
C VAL A 277 -12.48 0.15 -0.10
N ARG A 278 -11.22 0.58 -0.11
CA ARG A 278 -10.37 0.53 -1.31
C ARG A 278 -10.07 -0.90 -1.76
N GLY A 279 -10.31 -1.90 -0.90
CA GLY A 279 -10.16 -3.32 -1.23
C GLY A 279 -8.73 -3.77 -1.50
N GLN A 280 -7.76 -3.05 -0.95
CA GLN A 280 -6.34 -3.38 -1.06
C GLN A 280 -6.02 -4.69 -0.34
N ALA A 281 -5.21 -5.55 -0.97
CA ALA A 281 -4.72 -6.77 -0.34
C ALA A 281 -3.53 -6.53 0.59
N LEU A 282 -2.86 -5.40 0.43
CA LEU A 282 -1.79 -4.94 1.31
C LEU A 282 -2.20 -3.62 1.97
N ASN A 283 -2.40 -3.64 3.28
CA ASN A 283 -2.60 -2.46 4.11
C ASN A 283 -1.39 -2.33 5.04
N GLU A 284 -0.65 -1.24 4.91
CA GLU A 284 0.48 -0.97 5.79
C GLU A 284 0.02 -0.13 6.99
N LEU A 285 0.04 -0.72 8.19
CA LEU A 285 -0.29 -0.01 9.42
C LEU A 285 0.91 0.81 9.90
N HIS A 286 0.94 2.09 9.58
CA HIS A 286 1.92 3.04 10.10
C HIS A 286 1.38 3.74 11.35
N LEU A 287 1.43 3.06 12.49
CA LEU A 287 0.86 3.55 13.75
C LEU A 287 1.93 3.88 14.79
N SER A 288 1.74 4.98 15.52
CA SER A 288 2.47 5.27 16.75
C SER A 288 1.60 4.95 17.95
N VAL A 289 1.96 3.94 18.73
CA VAL A 289 1.18 3.43 19.87
C VAL A 289 0.82 4.53 20.87
N ASN A 290 1.73 5.47 21.11
CA ASN A 290 1.52 6.59 22.01
C ASN A 290 0.48 7.64 21.54
N MET A 291 0.02 7.54 20.30
CA MET A 291 -1.05 8.38 19.74
C MET A 291 -2.43 7.68 19.80
N MET A 292 -2.45 6.39 20.14
CA MET A 292 -3.65 5.60 20.22
C MET A 292 -4.24 5.61 21.63
N ASN A 293 -5.56 5.70 21.70
CA ASN A 293 -6.34 5.52 22.93
C ASN A 293 -7.30 4.34 22.76
N GLU A 294 -8.09 4.04 23.79
CA GLU A 294 -9.05 2.93 23.80
C GLU A 294 -10.03 3.00 22.61
N SER A 295 -10.62 4.19 22.38
CA SER A 295 -11.58 4.38 21.27
C SER A 295 -10.94 4.10 19.92
N LYS A 296 -9.72 4.59 19.67
CA LYS A 296 -9.00 4.36 18.41
C LYS A 296 -8.60 2.89 18.21
N TRP A 297 -8.18 2.20 19.28
CA TRP A 297 -7.89 0.77 19.19
C TRP A 297 -9.15 -0.04 18.90
N THR A 298 -10.29 0.33 19.50
CA THR A 298 -11.59 -0.30 19.24
C THR A 298 -11.99 -0.11 17.78
N SER A 299 -12.00 1.12 17.29
CA SER A 299 -12.35 1.43 15.89
C SER A 299 -11.44 0.71 14.89
N LEU A 300 -10.13 0.65 15.16
CA LEU A 300 -9.18 -0.08 14.32
C LEU A 300 -9.50 -1.58 14.29
N SER A 301 -9.75 -2.17 15.47
CA SER A 301 -10.07 -3.60 15.59
C SER A 301 -11.36 -3.96 14.86
N GLU A 302 -12.41 -3.19 15.04
CA GLU A 302 -13.70 -3.37 14.37
C GLU A 302 -13.57 -3.28 12.86
N ALA A 303 -12.89 -2.25 12.35
CA ALA A 303 -12.67 -2.06 10.92
C ALA A 303 -11.82 -3.18 10.31
N MET A 304 -10.76 -3.65 11.00
CA MET A 304 -9.94 -4.77 10.54
C MET A 304 -10.72 -6.10 10.49
N ASN A 305 -11.54 -6.39 11.51
CA ASN A 305 -12.42 -7.58 11.52
C ASN A 305 -13.44 -7.48 10.37
N TRP A 306 -14.10 -6.33 10.23
CA TRP A 306 -15.05 -6.12 9.14
C TRP A 306 -14.41 -6.29 7.77
N GLN A 307 -13.22 -5.72 7.56
CA GLN A 307 -12.46 -5.88 6.32
C GLN A 307 -12.15 -7.35 6.04
N LYS A 308 -11.65 -8.06 7.04
CA LYS A 308 -11.31 -9.50 6.94
C LYS A 308 -12.52 -10.33 6.52
N ASP A 309 -13.65 -10.13 7.18
CA ASP A 309 -14.89 -10.88 6.93
C ASP A 309 -15.49 -10.59 5.55
N ASN A 310 -15.27 -9.38 5.04
CA ASN A 310 -15.83 -8.93 3.77
C ASN A 310 -14.79 -8.82 2.63
N PHE A 311 -13.55 -9.29 2.84
CA PHE A 311 -12.51 -9.17 1.82
C PHE A 311 -12.83 -9.94 0.53
N HIS A 312 -13.62 -11.01 0.61
CA HIS A 312 -14.11 -11.73 -0.57
C HIS A 312 -14.93 -10.85 -1.51
N ILE A 313 -15.58 -9.79 -1.01
CA ILE A 313 -16.28 -8.76 -1.79
C ILE A 313 -15.29 -7.62 -2.11
N LEU A 314 -14.64 -7.06 -1.11
CA LEU A 314 -13.78 -5.87 -1.19
C LEU A 314 -12.64 -6.01 -2.21
N LYS A 315 -12.08 -7.21 -2.36
CA LYS A 315 -11.01 -7.48 -3.36
C LYS A 315 -11.39 -7.16 -4.81
N ASN A 316 -12.67 -6.97 -5.09
CA ASN A 316 -13.22 -6.61 -6.41
C ASN A 316 -13.49 -5.10 -6.53
N ALA A 317 -12.98 -4.28 -5.62
CA ALA A 317 -13.22 -2.85 -5.59
C ALA A 317 -12.85 -2.15 -6.91
N GLN A 318 -13.70 -1.22 -7.31
CA GLN A 318 -13.53 -0.33 -8.44
C GLN A 318 -13.75 1.10 -7.97
N PHE A 319 -12.96 2.02 -8.47
CA PHE A 319 -13.17 3.45 -8.26
C PHE A 319 -14.35 3.93 -9.12
N ILE A 320 -15.25 4.72 -8.54
CA ILE A 320 -16.39 5.33 -9.25
C ILE A 320 -16.49 6.82 -8.91
N GLY A 321 -17.14 7.58 -9.80
CA GLY A 321 -17.33 9.01 -9.60
C GLY A 321 -16.24 9.87 -10.19
N GLY A 322 -16.13 11.09 -9.69
CA GLY A 322 -15.25 12.12 -10.23
C GLY A 322 -13.95 12.33 -9.48
N ASN A 323 -13.23 13.41 -9.83
CA ASN A 323 -11.96 13.76 -9.20
C ASN A 323 -12.19 14.34 -7.79
N PRO A 324 -11.65 13.73 -6.73
CA PRO A 324 -11.79 14.25 -5.36
C PRO A 324 -11.25 15.67 -5.16
N GLU A 325 -10.12 16.02 -5.83
CA GLU A 325 -9.53 17.37 -5.74
C GLU A 325 -10.32 18.43 -6.52
N GLU A 326 -11.29 18.02 -7.34
CA GLU A 326 -12.27 18.89 -8.02
C GLU A 326 -13.61 18.93 -7.27
N ASN A 327 -13.66 18.44 -6.03
CA ASN A 327 -14.84 18.38 -5.17
C ASN A 327 -15.98 17.52 -5.72
N ASN A 328 -15.70 16.59 -6.65
CA ASN A 328 -16.70 15.69 -7.18
C ASN A 328 -16.94 14.51 -6.23
N ILE A 329 -18.21 14.11 -6.05
CA ILE A 329 -18.56 12.88 -5.34
C ILE A 329 -17.90 11.70 -6.03
N TYR A 330 -17.35 10.81 -5.22
CA TYR A 330 -16.68 9.60 -5.66
C TYR A 330 -16.81 8.48 -4.63
N GLY A 331 -16.32 7.32 -4.99
CA GLY A 331 -16.30 6.21 -4.06
C GLY A 331 -15.68 4.94 -4.61
N TYR A 332 -15.93 3.87 -3.87
CA TYR A 332 -15.50 2.53 -4.21
C TYR A 332 -16.69 1.58 -4.18
N ILE A 333 -16.77 0.73 -5.18
CA ILE A 333 -17.85 -0.24 -5.30
C ILE A 333 -17.26 -1.63 -5.57
N SER A 334 -17.77 -2.60 -4.87
CA SER A 334 -17.29 -3.98 -4.97
C SER A 334 -18.47 -4.92 -5.11
N TRP A 335 -18.38 -5.90 -5.99
CA TRP A 335 -19.42 -6.90 -6.20
C TRP A 335 -18.82 -8.30 -6.29
N THR A 336 -19.57 -9.28 -5.75
CA THR A 336 -19.37 -10.69 -6.12
C THR A 336 -20.27 -11.06 -7.30
N PRO A 337 -19.95 -12.11 -8.07
CA PRO A 337 -20.82 -12.58 -9.15
C PRO A 337 -22.24 -12.98 -8.67
N GLU A 338 -22.38 -13.37 -7.40
CA GLU A 338 -23.63 -13.82 -6.77
C GLU A 338 -24.55 -12.66 -6.36
N GLY A 339 -24.06 -11.40 -6.37
CA GLY A 339 -24.85 -10.20 -6.08
C GLY A 339 -24.68 -9.67 -4.66
N GLU A 340 -23.65 -10.12 -3.92
CA GLU A 340 -23.24 -9.40 -2.72
C GLU A 340 -22.36 -8.21 -3.12
N GLY A 341 -22.60 -7.05 -2.50
CA GLY A 341 -21.88 -5.81 -2.82
C GLY A 341 -21.51 -4.98 -1.62
N ILE A 342 -20.51 -4.13 -1.79
CA ILE A 342 -20.17 -3.04 -0.88
C ILE A 342 -20.13 -1.76 -1.70
N ILE A 343 -20.84 -0.74 -1.22
CA ILE A 343 -20.94 0.59 -1.81
C ILE A 343 -20.38 1.55 -0.78
N ALA A 344 -19.31 2.23 -1.12
CA ALA A 344 -18.71 3.26 -0.31
C ALA A 344 -18.65 4.57 -1.09
N MET A 345 -19.31 5.60 -0.59
CA MET A 345 -19.38 6.92 -1.23
C MET A 345 -18.84 7.99 -0.30
N ARG A 346 -18.20 8.99 -0.88
CA ARG A 346 -17.71 10.15 -0.16
C ARG A 346 -18.06 11.45 -0.88
N ASN A 347 -18.54 12.40 -0.10
CA ASN A 347 -18.68 13.78 -0.53
C ASN A 347 -17.41 14.56 -0.11
N PRO A 348 -16.52 14.95 -1.03
CA PRO A 348 -15.31 15.70 -0.69
C PRO A 348 -15.55 17.22 -0.61
N ASN A 349 -16.80 17.67 -0.81
CA ASN A 349 -17.19 19.07 -0.85
C ASN A 349 -17.62 19.58 0.54
N ASN A 350 -17.60 20.88 0.72
CA ASN A 350 -18.12 21.60 1.91
C ASN A 350 -19.62 21.93 1.81
N GLU A 351 -20.32 21.40 0.81
CA GLU A 351 -21.76 21.56 0.61
C GLU A 351 -22.43 20.19 0.60
N GLU A 352 -23.69 20.14 1.07
CA GLU A 352 -24.54 18.97 0.94
C GLU A 352 -24.81 18.70 -0.53
N THR A 353 -24.71 17.45 -0.94
CA THR A 353 -24.87 17.04 -2.34
C THR A 353 -25.67 15.73 -2.42
N SER A 354 -26.64 15.70 -3.34
CA SER A 354 -27.43 14.49 -3.63
C SER A 354 -26.97 13.83 -4.92
N LEU A 355 -27.05 12.51 -4.96
CA LEU A 355 -26.79 11.71 -6.15
C LEU A 355 -27.71 10.49 -6.20
N THR A 356 -27.97 9.99 -7.41
CA THR A 356 -28.66 8.73 -7.64
C THR A 356 -27.68 7.70 -8.19
N LEU A 357 -27.49 6.61 -7.47
CA LEU A 357 -26.77 5.42 -7.94
C LEU A 357 -27.74 4.51 -8.70
N THR A 358 -27.33 3.98 -9.84
CA THR A 358 -28.14 2.99 -10.58
C THR A 358 -27.37 1.68 -10.65
N PHE A 359 -27.92 0.61 -10.09
CA PHE A 359 -27.28 -0.70 -10.00
C PHE A 359 -27.25 -1.43 -11.34
N ASN A 360 -26.40 -1.01 -12.24
CA ASN A 360 -26.29 -1.50 -13.60
C ASN A 360 -24.85 -1.87 -13.98
N LYS A 361 -24.64 -2.20 -15.24
CA LYS A 361 -23.34 -2.58 -15.79
C LYS A 361 -22.26 -1.49 -15.59
N LEU A 362 -22.62 -0.21 -15.61
CA LEU A 362 -21.64 0.89 -15.43
C LEU A 362 -21.10 0.92 -14.00
N MET A 363 -21.88 0.45 -13.03
CA MET A 363 -21.45 0.26 -11.65
C MET A 363 -20.88 -1.14 -11.39
N GLY A 364 -20.59 -1.93 -12.42
CA GLY A 364 -20.10 -3.30 -12.27
C GLY A 364 -21.08 -4.25 -11.58
N THR A 365 -22.35 -3.84 -11.43
CA THR A 365 -23.38 -4.63 -10.74
C THR A 365 -23.66 -5.91 -11.53
N PRO A 366 -23.63 -7.09 -10.90
CA PRO A 366 -23.96 -8.34 -11.59
C PRO A 366 -25.46 -8.44 -11.86
N GLN A 367 -25.83 -9.05 -12.98
CA GLN A 367 -27.23 -9.28 -13.33
C GLN A 367 -27.96 -10.23 -12.37
N SER A 368 -27.23 -10.95 -11.54
CA SER A 368 -27.75 -11.82 -10.48
C SER A 368 -28.29 -11.06 -9.27
N LEU A 369 -28.05 -9.75 -9.17
CA LEU A 369 -28.60 -8.93 -8.08
C LEU A 369 -30.12 -8.95 -8.11
N LYS A 370 -30.73 -9.52 -7.06
CA LYS A 370 -32.20 -9.63 -6.92
C LYS A 370 -32.62 -9.74 -5.47
N GLY A 371 -33.52 -8.87 -5.04
CA GLY A 371 -34.10 -8.88 -3.70
C GLY A 371 -33.10 -8.69 -2.59
N ALA A 372 -32.03 -7.93 -2.83
CA ALA A 372 -30.99 -7.67 -1.83
C ALA A 372 -31.37 -6.47 -0.96
N LYS A 373 -31.08 -6.55 0.33
CA LYS A 373 -31.22 -5.46 1.32
C LYS A 373 -29.95 -4.63 1.42
N CYS A 374 -30.10 -3.41 1.90
CA CYS A 374 -29.01 -2.50 2.20
C CYS A 374 -28.78 -2.47 3.71
N PHE A 375 -27.57 -2.85 4.14
CA PHE A 375 -27.15 -2.84 5.53
C PHE A 375 -26.16 -1.69 5.75
N ASN A 376 -26.43 -0.87 6.75
CA ASN A 376 -25.53 0.20 7.14
C ASN A 376 -24.26 -0.39 7.79
N VAL A 377 -23.10 -0.04 7.24
CA VAL A 377 -21.78 -0.40 7.79
C VAL A 377 -21.17 0.80 8.50
N TYR A 378 -21.15 1.93 7.80
CA TYR A 378 -20.66 3.20 8.34
C TYR A 378 -21.40 4.35 7.65
N CYS A 379 -22.43 4.84 8.30
CA CYS A 379 -23.16 6.03 7.89
C CYS A 379 -23.87 6.63 9.09
N LYS A 380 -23.60 7.91 9.37
CA LYS A 380 -24.18 8.61 10.53
C LYS A 380 -25.47 9.34 10.20
N SER A 381 -25.81 9.49 8.92
CA SER A 381 -26.96 10.28 8.46
C SER A 381 -28.15 9.45 7.98
N MET A 382 -27.96 8.17 7.67
CA MET A 382 -29.05 7.30 7.20
C MET A 382 -29.42 6.23 8.25
N SER A 383 -30.71 6.04 8.46
CA SER A 383 -31.27 4.86 9.13
C SER A 383 -31.35 3.68 8.15
N GLU A 384 -31.37 2.46 8.68
CA GLU A 384 -31.66 1.26 7.89
C GLU A 384 -33.01 1.40 7.19
N THR A 385 -33.09 0.95 5.94
CA THR A 385 -34.30 0.93 5.14
C THR A 385 -34.72 -0.51 4.84
N ASP A 386 -36.02 -0.78 4.80
CA ASP A 386 -36.56 -2.09 4.38
C ASP A 386 -36.57 -2.24 2.84
N GLU A 387 -36.00 -1.32 2.11
CA GLU A 387 -35.95 -1.35 0.65
C GLU A 387 -35.10 -2.52 0.14
N THR A 388 -35.58 -3.12 -0.94
CA THR A 388 -34.84 -4.17 -1.65
C THR A 388 -34.39 -3.68 -3.01
N TYR A 389 -33.21 -4.17 -3.40
CA TYR A 389 -32.56 -3.74 -4.63
C TYR A 389 -32.37 -4.91 -5.58
N ASP A 390 -32.72 -4.65 -6.84
CA ASP A 390 -32.52 -5.54 -7.99
C ASP A 390 -31.54 -4.90 -8.98
N TYR A 391 -31.12 -5.65 -9.98
CA TYR A 391 -30.40 -5.07 -11.12
C TYR A 391 -31.26 -3.98 -11.79
N ASN A 392 -30.67 -2.82 -12.05
CA ASN A 392 -31.28 -1.55 -12.48
C ASN A 392 -32.09 -0.79 -11.41
N SER A 393 -32.14 -1.23 -10.16
CA SER A 393 -32.66 -0.40 -9.07
C SER A 393 -31.87 0.89 -8.91
N LYS A 394 -32.51 1.90 -8.36
CA LYS A 394 -31.90 3.19 -8.03
C LYS A 394 -31.78 3.33 -6.51
N MET A 395 -30.71 3.95 -6.06
CA MET A 395 -30.50 4.36 -4.68
C MET A 395 -30.18 5.85 -4.66
N ASP A 396 -31.04 6.62 -4.02
CA ASP A 396 -30.84 8.05 -3.83
C ASP A 396 -30.09 8.30 -2.53
N LEU A 397 -29.01 9.07 -2.59
CA LEU A 397 -28.18 9.42 -1.47
C LEU A 397 -28.10 10.94 -1.35
N THR A 398 -28.27 11.46 -0.13
CA THR A 398 -27.95 12.87 0.21
C THR A 398 -26.85 12.86 1.23
N MET A 399 -25.70 13.42 0.86
CA MET A 399 -24.47 13.37 1.62
C MET A 399 -24.14 14.77 2.19
N LYS A 400 -23.92 14.84 3.48
CA LYS A 400 -23.44 16.05 4.16
C LYS A 400 -22.02 16.41 3.72
N PRO A 401 -21.53 17.63 4.01
CA PRO A 401 -20.14 17.99 3.79
C PRO A 401 -19.17 16.97 4.39
N PHE A 402 -18.20 16.53 3.60
CA PHE A 402 -17.14 15.59 3.97
C PHE A 402 -17.62 14.22 4.50
N GLU A 403 -18.87 13.87 4.25
CA GLU A 403 -19.45 12.61 4.72
C GLU A 403 -18.91 11.41 3.97
N VAL A 404 -18.76 10.33 4.71
CA VAL A 404 -18.49 8.97 4.23
C VAL A 404 -19.70 8.11 4.53
N MET A 405 -20.14 7.36 3.54
CA MET A 405 -21.22 6.37 3.66
C MET A 405 -20.72 5.04 3.15
N ILE A 406 -20.88 3.98 3.93
CA ILE A 406 -20.51 2.60 3.54
C ILE A 406 -21.70 1.69 3.81
N PHE A 407 -22.14 0.98 2.77
CA PHE A 407 -23.25 0.05 2.82
C PHE A 407 -22.84 -1.33 2.30
N LYS A 408 -23.40 -2.36 2.90
CA LYS A 408 -23.36 -3.73 2.36
C LYS A 408 -24.69 -4.06 1.71
N ILE A 409 -24.65 -4.54 0.48
CA ILE A 409 -25.82 -5.02 -0.26
C ILE A 409 -25.74 -6.55 -0.26
N ALA A 410 -26.73 -7.20 0.35
CA ALA A 410 -26.77 -8.65 0.44
C ALA A 410 -28.21 -9.16 0.61
N LYS A 411 -28.43 -10.43 0.31
CA LYS A 411 -29.70 -11.10 0.67
C LYS A 411 -29.75 -11.30 2.17
N GLU A 412 -30.93 -11.13 2.75
CA GLU A 412 -31.16 -11.56 4.13
C GLU A 412 -30.92 -13.07 4.24
N ARG A 413 -30.10 -13.48 5.18
CA ARG A 413 -29.80 -14.90 5.43
C ARG A 413 -30.85 -15.55 6.28
#